data_2be87e7b138cddec6875347e4379738a
#
_entry.id   2be87e7b138cddec6875347e4379738a
#
_cell.length_a   1.000
_cell.length_b   1.000
_cell.length_c   1.000
_cell.angle_alpha   90.00
_cell.angle_beta   90.00
_cell.angle_gamma   90.00
#
_symmetry.space_group_name_H-M   'P 1'
#
loop_
_entity.id
_entity.type
_entity.pdbx_description
1 polymer ?
#
loop_
_entity_poly.entity_id
_entity_poly.type
_entity_poly.pdbx_seq_one_letter_code
_entity_poly.pdbx_strand_id
1 'polypeptide(L)'
;MKFYFAPLEGVTGFTYRNAFADLFGGVDKYYAPFISPCVNDKLKGKEIRDILPENNSGKVNLVPQILTNRADYFIKATKQIMDMGYTKEININIGCPSGTVVAKNKGSGFLRDTDAM
;
A
#
# COMPACT_ATOMS: atom_id res chain seq x y z
N MET A 1 6.85 2.77 -22.87
CA MET A 1 6.82 3.58 -21.64
C MET A 1 5.86 2.91 -20.67
N LYS A 2 6.17 2.89 -19.35
CA LYS A 2 5.29 2.31 -18.33
C LYS A 2 4.67 3.41 -17.49
N PHE A 3 3.38 3.28 -17.18
CA PHE A 3 2.64 4.23 -16.36
C PHE A 3 2.23 3.57 -15.04
N TYR A 4 2.58 4.22 -13.93
CA TYR A 4 2.27 3.77 -12.59
C TYR A 4 1.35 4.78 -11.90
N PHE A 5 0.27 4.26 -11.35
CA PHE A 5 -0.73 5.06 -10.66
C PHE A 5 -0.35 5.20 -9.19
N ALA A 6 0.04 6.41 -8.78
CA ALA A 6 0.42 6.70 -7.40
C ALA A 6 -0.82 6.72 -6.47
N PRO A 7 -0.69 6.22 -5.22
CA PRO A 7 -1.78 6.25 -4.27
C PRO A 7 -1.96 7.62 -3.64
N LEU A 8 -3.21 7.97 -3.35
CA LEU A 8 -3.58 9.11 -2.52
C LEU A 8 -4.58 8.63 -1.46
N GLU A 9 -4.17 8.63 -0.19
CA GLU A 9 -5.00 8.15 0.91
C GLU A 9 -6.33 8.92 0.97
N GLY A 10 -7.42 8.20 1.17
CA GLY A 10 -8.77 8.76 1.20
C GLY A 10 -9.40 9.04 -0.16
N VAL A 11 -8.63 8.99 -1.24
CA VAL A 11 -9.11 9.28 -2.61
C VAL A 11 -9.03 8.05 -3.50
N THR A 12 -7.85 7.47 -3.69
CA THR A 12 -7.61 6.41 -4.67
C THR A 12 -7.88 5.00 -4.12
N GLY A 13 -8.98 4.81 -3.41
CA GLY A 13 -9.45 3.51 -2.97
C GLY A 13 -9.91 2.62 -4.15
N PHE A 14 -10.29 1.37 -3.85
CA PHE A 14 -10.65 0.39 -4.89
C PHE A 14 -11.74 0.89 -5.84
N THR A 15 -12.75 1.61 -5.34
CA THR A 15 -13.82 2.17 -6.19
C THR A 15 -13.26 3.14 -7.23
N TYR A 16 -12.36 4.04 -6.81
CA TYR A 16 -11.72 4.99 -7.71
C TYR A 16 -10.83 4.28 -8.73
N ARG A 17 -9.99 3.34 -8.29
CA ARG A 17 -9.09 2.57 -9.17
C ARG A 17 -9.87 1.80 -10.23
N ASN A 18 -10.96 1.14 -9.85
CA ASN A 18 -11.81 0.41 -10.77
C ASN A 18 -12.42 1.35 -11.82
N ALA A 19 -13.03 2.45 -11.39
CA ALA A 19 -13.61 3.44 -12.29
C ALA A 19 -12.56 4.03 -13.25
N PHE A 20 -11.37 4.35 -12.74
CA PHE A 20 -10.28 4.88 -13.57
C PHE A 20 -9.82 3.84 -14.60
N ALA A 21 -9.62 2.60 -14.20
CA ALA A 21 -9.22 1.51 -15.09
C ALA A 21 -10.27 1.23 -16.18
N ASP A 22 -11.55 1.36 -15.85
CA ASP A 22 -12.64 1.15 -16.79
C ASP A 22 -12.76 2.28 -17.82
N LEU A 23 -12.58 3.54 -17.39
CA LEU A 23 -12.80 4.71 -18.23
C LEU A 23 -11.57 5.10 -19.06
N PHE A 24 -10.38 4.99 -18.49
CA PHE A 24 -9.16 5.50 -19.13
C PHE A 24 -8.19 4.39 -19.52
N GLY A 25 -7.99 3.38 -18.71
CA GLY A 25 -7.01 2.31 -18.96
C GLY A 25 -5.56 2.82 -19.02
N GLY A 26 -4.67 2.04 -19.66
CA GLY A 26 -3.31 2.45 -19.97
C GLY A 26 -2.33 2.51 -18.76
N VAL A 27 -2.74 2.04 -17.60
CA VAL A 27 -1.90 1.99 -16.38
C VAL A 27 -1.35 0.57 -16.18
N ASP A 28 -0.03 0.46 -16.06
CA ASP A 28 0.65 -0.83 -15.88
C ASP A 28 0.54 -1.35 -14.44
N LYS A 29 0.58 -0.45 -13.43
CA LYS A 29 0.44 -0.77 -12.01
C LYS A 29 -0.32 0.31 -11.26
N TYR A 30 -1.17 -0.13 -10.34
CA TYR A 30 -1.87 0.72 -9.38
C TYR A 30 -1.32 0.44 -7.99
N TYR A 31 -0.75 1.44 -7.32
CA TYR A 31 -0.34 1.31 -5.94
C TYR A 31 -1.51 1.62 -5.01
N ALA A 32 -1.76 0.73 -4.04
CA ALA A 32 -2.79 0.96 -3.03
C ALA A 32 -2.37 2.05 -2.03
N PRO A 33 -3.31 2.82 -1.46
CA PRO A 33 -3.05 3.56 -0.24
C PRO A 33 -2.41 2.65 0.81
N PHE A 34 -1.50 3.20 1.60
CA PHE A 34 -0.68 2.39 2.48
C PHE A 34 -1.48 1.70 3.60
N ILE A 35 -1.05 0.50 3.93
CA ILE A 35 -1.46 -0.26 5.10
C ILE A 35 -0.46 0.03 6.22
N SER A 36 -0.96 0.41 7.42
CA SER A 36 -0.11 0.68 8.58
C SER A 36 -0.30 -0.40 9.65
N PRO A 37 0.54 -1.44 9.67
CA PRO A 37 0.45 -2.52 10.66
C PRO A 37 0.65 -1.98 12.08
N CYS A 38 -0.02 -2.62 13.04
CA CYS A 38 0.02 -2.26 14.45
C CYS A 38 0.32 -3.48 15.33
N VAL A 39 0.49 -3.23 16.64
CA VAL A 39 0.89 -4.23 17.67
C VAL A 39 0.01 -5.49 17.67
N ASN A 40 -1.27 -5.37 17.34
CA ASN A 40 -2.23 -6.49 17.42
C ASN A 40 -2.17 -7.43 16.22
N ASP A 41 -1.15 -7.34 15.39
CA ASP A 41 -0.89 -8.20 14.21
C ASP A 41 -2.05 -8.29 13.19
N LYS A 42 -3.15 -7.56 13.39
CA LYS A 42 -4.29 -7.51 12.47
C LYS A 42 -4.26 -6.22 11.66
N LEU A 43 -4.31 -6.36 10.37
CA LEU A 43 -4.52 -5.22 9.48
C LEU A 43 -5.92 -4.65 9.70
N LYS A 44 -6.09 -3.33 9.53
CA LYS A 44 -7.39 -2.68 9.73
C LYS A 44 -8.37 -3.11 8.65
N GLY A 45 -9.62 -3.33 9.03
CA GLY A 45 -10.65 -3.82 8.12
C GLY A 45 -10.85 -2.94 6.87
N LYS A 46 -10.70 -1.61 7.00
CA LYS A 46 -10.77 -0.68 5.86
C LYS A 46 -9.61 -0.89 4.88
N GLU A 47 -8.39 -1.04 5.42
CA GLU A 47 -7.17 -1.25 4.63
C GLU A 47 -7.23 -2.60 3.90
N ILE A 48 -7.66 -3.66 4.61
CA ILE A 48 -7.88 -4.99 4.01
C ILE A 48 -8.92 -4.91 2.89
N ARG A 49 -10.08 -4.32 3.16
CA ARG A 49 -11.16 -4.23 2.16
C ARG A 49 -10.71 -3.52 0.89
N ASP A 50 -9.82 -2.54 1.00
CA ASP A 50 -9.30 -1.79 -0.14
C ASP A 50 -8.43 -2.65 -1.07
N ILE A 51 -7.74 -3.64 -0.53
CA ILE A 51 -6.86 -4.51 -1.29
C ILE A 51 -7.43 -5.91 -1.57
N LEU A 52 -8.63 -6.26 -1.08
CA LEU A 52 -9.21 -7.57 -1.38
C LEU A 52 -9.29 -7.80 -2.90
N PRO A 53 -8.82 -8.94 -3.42
CA PRO A 53 -8.87 -9.23 -4.86
C PRO A 53 -10.28 -9.10 -5.44
N GLU A 54 -11.31 -9.54 -4.72
CA GLU A 54 -12.70 -9.44 -5.16
C GLU A 54 -13.23 -8.01 -5.28
N ASN A 55 -12.61 -7.03 -4.61
CA ASN A 55 -12.98 -5.63 -4.69
C ASN A 55 -12.24 -4.89 -5.82
N ASN A 56 -11.18 -5.47 -6.36
CA ASN A 56 -10.37 -4.87 -7.42
C ASN A 56 -10.61 -5.58 -8.76
N SER A 57 -10.99 -4.83 -9.78
CA SER A 57 -11.30 -5.41 -11.09
C SER A 57 -10.06 -6.07 -11.72
N GLY A 58 -10.27 -7.06 -12.58
CA GLY A 58 -9.18 -7.72 -13.31
C GLY A 58 -8.33 -6.80 -14.20
N LYS A 59 -8.79 -5.56 -14.43
CA LYS A 59 -8.05 -4.52 -15.14
C LYS A 59 -7.05 -3.78 -14.24
N VAL A 60 -7.18 -3.91 -12.92
CA VAL A 60 -6.33 -3.25 -11.92
C VAL A 60 -5.21 -4.19 -11.50
N ASN A 61 -4.02 -4.00 -12.03
CA ASN A 61 -2.82 -4.67 -11.55
C ASN A 61 -2.36 -3.98 -10.25
N LEU A 62 -2.96 -4.39 -9.13
CA LEU A 62 -2.76 -3.76 -7.82
C LEU A 62 -1.46 -4.21 -7.16
N VAL A 63 -0.72 -3.25 -6.62
CA VAL A 63 0.44 -3.45 -5.75
C VAL A 63 0.10 -2.91 -4.36
N PRO A 64 -0.08 -3.77 -3.35
CA PRO A 64 -0.25 -3.34 -1.97
C PRO A 64 0.97 -2.58 -1.45
N GLN A 65 0.73 -1.58 -0.60
CA GLN A 65 1.79 -0.75 -0.02
C GLN A 65 1.74 -0.82 1.51
N ILE A 66 2.92 -0.96 2.16
CA ILE A 66 3.05 -1.02 3.61
C ILE A 66 3.81 0.22 4.10
N LEU A 67 3.29 0.85 5.18
CA LEU A 67 3.91 1.96 5.89
C LEU A 67 4.35 1.49 7.28
N THR A 68 5.63 1.23 7.47
CA THR A 68 6.20 0.87 8.75
C THR A 68 7.68 1.22 8.78
N ASN A 69 8.24 1.37 9.97
CA ASN A 69 9.68 1.47 10.24
C ASN A 69 10.19 0.27 11.05
N ARG A 70 9.43 -0.84 11.06
CA ARG A 70 9.77 -2.05 11.81
C ARG A 70 9.74 -3.25 10.89
N ALA A 71 10.86 -3.97 10.83
CA ALA A 71 11.01 -5.15 9.98
C ALA A 71 10.04 -6.28 10.37
N ASP A 72 9.82 -6.52 11.66
CA ASP A 72 8.90 -7.54 12.16
C ASP A 72 7.45 -7.27 11.71
N TYR A 73 7.01 -6.00 11.76
CA TYR A 73 5.68 -5.60 11.30
C TYR A 73 5.56 -5.70 9.78
N PHE A 74 6.63 -5.35 9.06
CA PHE A 74 6.66 -5.51 7.60
C PHE A 74 6.49 -6.97 7.20
N ILE A 75 7.27 -7.87 7.81
CA ILE A 75 7.23 -9.31 7.52
C ILE A 75 5.85 -9.90 7.80
N LYS A 76 5.24 -9.56 8.96
CA LYS A 76 3.91 -10.05 9.33
C LYS A 76 2.83 -9.56 8.38
N ALA A 77 2.83 -8.26 8.05
CA ALA A 77 1.87 -7.69 7.11
C ALA A 77 2.05 -8.29 5.71
N THR A 78 3.29 -8.47 5.27
CA THR A 78 3.61 -9.11 3.99
C THR A 78 3.02 -10.51 3.90
N LYS A 79 3.17 -11.35 4.94
CA LYS A 79 2.58 -12.69 4.97
C LYS A 79 1.06 -12.66 4.81
N GLN A 80 0.37 -11.78 5.57
CA GLN A 80 -1.08 -11.65 5.47
C GLN A 80 -1.52 -11.20 4.06
N ILE A 81 -0.79 -10.28 3.44
CA ILE A 81 -1.06 -9.81 2.08
C ILE A 81 -0.81 -10.92 1.06
N MET A 82 0.26 -11.71 1.23
CA MET A 82 0.54 -12.87 0.38
C MET A 82 -0.56 -13.94 0.48
N ASP A 83 -1.09 -14.18 1.67
CA ASP A 83 -2.20 -15.12 1.89
C ASP A 83 -3.49 -14.67 1.17
N MET A 84 -3.62 -13.38 0.86
CA MET A 84 -4.71 -12.85 0.01
C MET A 84 -4.47 -13.02 -1.50
N GLY A 85 -3.31 -13.55 -1.91
CA GLY A 85 -2.97 -13.80 -3.31
C GLY A 85 -1.95 -12.81 -3.94
N TYR A 86 -1.46 -11.82 -3.19
CA TYR A 86 -0.46 -10.87 -3.68
C TYR A 86 0.95 -11.43 -3.51
N THR A 87 1.41 -12.21 -4.47
CA THR A 87 2.70 -12.91 -4.40
C THR A 87 3.82 -12.30 -5.24
N LYS A 88 3.52 -11.32 -6.09
CA LYS A 88 4.48 -10.77 -7.05
C LYS A 88 5.26 -9.57 -6.53
N GLU A 89 4.57 -8.64 -5.87
CA GLU A 89 5.15 -7.36 -5.47
C GLU A 89 4.40 -6.75 -4.29
N ILE A 90 5.15 -6.24 -3.34
CA ILE A 90 4.66 -5.40 -2.24
C ILE A 90 5.57 -4.18 -2.17
N ASN A 91 4.98 -3.01 -2.05
CA ASN A 91 5.70 -1.75 -1.99
C ASN A 91 5.87 -1.28 -0.53
N ILE A 92 7.03 -0.71 -0.21
CA ILE A 92 7.26 -0.03 1.06
C ILE A 92 7.14 1.49 0.89
N ASN A 93 6.35 2.14 1.75
CA ASN A 93 6.22 3.58 1.76
C ASN A 93 7.30 4.23 2.62
N ILE A 94 8.27 4.84 1.98
CA ILE A 94 9.33 5.66 2.60
C ILE A 94 9.24 7.12 2.19
N GLY A 95 8.15 7.54 1.55
CA GLY A 95 8.00 8.87 0.96
C GLY A 95 6.94 9.76 1.62
N CYS A 96 6.00 9.21 2.39
CA CYS A 96 4.88 9.96 2.96
C CYS A 96 5.39 11.11 3.87
N PRO A 97 5.11 12.40 3.54
CA PRO A 97 5.60 13.55 4.30
C PRO A 97 4.62 13.99 5.39
N SER A 98 3.50 13.30 5.59
CA SER A 98 2.48 13.68 6.59
C SER A 98 3.10 13.81 7.99
N GLY A 99 2.83 14.93 8.68
CA GLY A 99 3.39 15.21 10.00
C GLY A 99 3.13 14.10 11.01
N THR A 100 1.95 13.48 10.99
CA THR A 100 1.60 12.35 11.88
C THR A 100 2.37 11.08 11.58
N VAL A 101 2.80 10.90 10.33
CA VAL A 101 3.62 9.76 9.88
C VAL A 101 5.09 10.01 10.22
N VAL A 102 5.59 11.19 9.88
CA VAL A 102 7.00 11.60 10.13
C VAL A 102 7.32 11.65 11.63
N ALA A 103 6.38 12.13 12.46
CA ALA A 103 6.55 12.15 13.92
C ALA A 103 6.73 10.75 14.54
N LYS A 104 6.33 9.70 13.83
CA LYS A 104 6.52 8.29 14.21
C LYS A 104 7.72 7.63 13.50
N ASN A 105 8.60 8.42 12.90
CA ASN A 105 9.74 7.96 12.11
C ASN A 105 9.31 6.96 11.00
N LYS A 106 8.15 7.19 10.36
CA LYS A 106 7.65 6.39 9.24
C LYS A 106 7.60 7.26 7.97
N GLY A 107 7.38 6.64 6.82
CA GLY A 107 7.37 7.34 5.54
C GLY A 107 8.69 8.08 5.32
N SER A 108 8.65 9.35 4.93
CA SER A 108 9.87 10.14 4.76
C SER A 108 10.66 10.37 6.05
N GLY A 109 10.02 10.23 7.22
CA GLY A 109 10.70 10.29 8.52
C GLY A 109 11.65 9.12 8.75
N PHE A 110 11.43 7.97 8.12
CA PHE A 110 12.29 6.79 8.22
C PHE A 110 13.67 7.03 7.58
N LEU A 111 13.74 7.88 6.56
CA LEU A 111 15.00 8.23 5.89
C LEU A 111 16.03 8.95 6.78
N ARG A 112 15.64 9.36 7.99
CA ARG A 112 16.56 9.95 8.97
C ARG A 112 17.48 8.93 9.63
N ASP A 113 17.10 7.67 9.61
CA ASP A 113 17.81 6.56 10.23
C ASP A 113 18.11 5.51 9.16
N THR A 114 19.19 5.77 8.42
CA THR A 114 19.63 4.90 7.32
C THR A 114 20.13 3.55 7.81
N ASP A 115 20.59 3.47 9.05
CA ASP A 115 21.10 2.22 9.62
C ASP A 115 19.95 1.26 10.01
N ALA A 116 18.76 1.83 10.26
CA ALA A 116 17.56 1.06 10.55
C ALA A 116 16.80 0.59 9.28
N MET A 117 17.18 1.12 8.11
CA MET A 117 16.56 0.76 6.82
C MET A 117 17.15 -0.53 6.27
#